data_4b922e8069a598cec6fbd000d3bf1930
#
_entry.id   4b922e8069a598cec6fbd000d3bf1930
#
_cell.length_a   1.000
_cell.length_b   1.000
_cell.length_c   1.000
_cell.angle_alpha   90.00
_cell.angle_beta   90.00
_cell.angle_gamma   90.00
#
_symmetry.space_group_name_H-M   'P 1'
#
loop_
_entity.id
_entity.type
_entity.pdbx_description
1 polymer ?
#
loop_
_entity_poly.entity_id
_entity_poly.type
_entity_poly.pdbx_seq_one_letter_code
_entity_poly.pdbx_strand_id
1 'polypeptide(L)'
;MVLMGLGNRGMAFEKLINLSNEMYQREGVALINKRATPVKVLKSTGGRVLNGFYEAKSTVDYDGVYKGRAVAFEAKSTQSLTRFDLSNIAQHQLDYLEKAEKMGAICFFLIEFSKDQTVFLVPASVIQSYVRMSHQPNGKKSISRADFDIYGYLVEQTERAPVDYLQYIDDAVAPVVFDGMIQFDQDHKKVANNIEAAKEKMANKTRKLLKA
;
A
#
# COMPACT_ATOMS: atom_id res chain seq x y z
N MET A 1 18.30 -13.37 -22.28
CA MET A 1 17.80 -12.67 -21.09
C MET A 1 16.97 -11.49 -21.57
N VAL A 2 15.64 -11.66 -21.64
CA VAL A 2 14.73 -10.61 -22.16
C VAL A 2 14.58 -9.56 -21.06
N LEU A 3 14.98 -8.33 -21.34
CA LEU A 3 14.72 -7.17 -20.49
C LEU A 3 13.18 -6.96 -20.42
N MET A 4 12.56 -7.43 -19.35
CA MET A 4 11.17 -7.08 -19.08
C MET A 4 11.10 -5.56 -18.83
N GLY A 5 10.38 -4.84 -19.70
CA GLY A 5 10.19 -3.40 -19.61
C GLY A 5 9.49 -3.00 -18.30
N LEU A 6 9.70 -1.77 -17.86
CA LEU A 6 9.18 -1.20 -16.61
C LEU A 6 7.64 -1.39 -16.43
N GLY A 7 6.88 -1.46 -17.54
CA GLY A 7 5.42 -1.68 -17.52
C GLY A 7 4.97 -3.10 -17.13
N ASN A 8 5.84 -4.12 -17.25
CA ASN A 8 5.45 -5.51 -17.00
C ASN A 8 5.50 -5.92 -15.51
N ARG A 9 6.13 -5.16 -14.64
CA ARG A 9 6.38 -5.55 -13.24
C ARG A 9 5.23 -5.19 -12.32
N GLY A 10 4.67 -4.00 -12.45
CA GLY A 10 3.43 -3.65 -11.78
C GLY A 10 2.29 -4.61 -12.13
N MET A 11 2.26 -5.12 -13.37
CA MET A 11 1.30 -6.13 -13.82
C MET A 11 1.43 -7.47 -13.09
N ALA A 12 2.64 -7.87 -12.66
CA ALA A 12 2.82 -9.12 -11.90
C ALA A 12 2.25 -8.98 -10.49
N PHE A 13 2.53 -7.88 -9.82
CA PHE A 13 1.98 -7.58 -8.50
C PHE A 13 0.46 -7.45 -8.52
N GLU A 14 -0.09 -6.72 -9.49
CA GLU A 14 -1.54 -6.60 -9.69
C GLU A 14 -2.22 -7.97 -9.92
N LYS A 15 -1.56 -8.90 -10.64
CA LYS A 15 -2.08 -10.26 -10.82
C LYS A 15 -2.18 -11.03 -9.50
N LEU A 16 -1.19 -10.89 -8.61
CA LEU A 16 -1.24 -11.51 -7.29
C LEU A 16 -2.37 -10.92 -6.43
N ILE A 17 -2.56 -9.59 -6.47
CA ILE A 17 -3.69 -8.93 -5.78
C ILE A 17 -5.03 -9.41 -6.35
N ASN A 18 -5.17 -9.48 -7.68
CA ASN A 18 -6.40 -9.96 -8.31
C ASN A 18 -6.72 -11.40 -7.88
N LEU A 19 -5.71 -12.28 -7.87
CA LEU A 19 -5.87 -13.65 -7.40
C LEU A 19 -6.30 -13.71 -5.93
N SER A 20 -5.69 -12.88 -5.06
CA SER A 20 -6.10 -12.77 -3.66
C SER A 20 -7.56 -12.33 -3.52
N ASN A 21 -7.98 -11.34 -4.30
CA ASN A 21 -9.35 -10.84 -4.30
C ASN A 21 -10.36 -11.90 -4.79
N GLU A 22 -10.00 -12.69 -5.81
CA GLU A 22 -10.81 -13.83 -6.29
C GLU A 22 -10.96 -14.90 -5.19
N MET A 23 -9.90 -15.19 -4.46
CA MET A 23 -9.92 -16.13 -3.33
C MET A 23 -10.82 -15.63 -2.20
N TYR A 24 -10.71 -14.36 -1.80
CA TYR A 24 -11.58 -13.74 -0.80
C TYR A 24 -13.05 -13.77 -1.21
N GLN A 25 -13.36 -13.50 -2.49
CA GLN A 25 -14.72 -13.54 -2.99
C GLN A 25 -15.27 -14.98 -2.96
N ARG A 26 -14.48 -15.96 -3.38
CA ARG A 26 -14.87 -17.39 -3.37
C ARG A 26 -15.16 -17.89 -1.96
N GLU A 27 -14.43 -17.42 -0.97
CA GLU A 27 -14.61 -17.77 0.43
C GLU A 27 -15.68 -16.92 1.14
N GLY A 28 -16.29 -15.95 0.44
CA GLY A 28 -17.31 -15.06 1.03
C GLY A 28 -16.74 -14.08 2.08
N VAL A 29 -15.44 -13.83 2.06
CA VAL A 29 -14.75 -12.98 3.04
C VAL A 29 -14.87 -11.49 2.67
N ALA A 30 -14.63 -11.16 1.41
CA ALA A 30 -14.70 -9.81 0.88
C ALA A 30 -15.07 -9.82 -0.61
N LEU A 31 -15.64 -8.70 -1.07
CA LEU A 31 -15.86 -8.44 -2.49
C LEU A 31 -15.04 -7.22 -2.89
N ILE A 32 -13.91 -7.44 -3.54
CA ILE A 32 -12.98 -6.38 -3.95
C ILE A 32 -12.65 -6.56 -5.43
N ASN A 33 -12.80 -5.50 -6.20
CA ASN A 33 -12.61 -5.53 -7.63
C ASN A 33 -11.53 -4.53 -8.07
N LYS A 34 -10.82 -4.89 -9.13
CA LYS A 34 -9.97 -3.93 -9.84
C LYS A 34 -10.85 -2.91 -10.55
N ARG A 35 -10.60 -1.63 -10.34
CA ARG A 35 -11.34 -0.54 -10.96
C ARG A 35 -10.89 -0.33 -12.40
N ALA A 36 -11.81 -0.41 -13.33
CA ALA A 36 -11.52 -0.13 -14.72
C ALA A 36 -11.36 1.38 -14.95
N THR A 37 -10.36 1.76 -15.75
CA THR A 37 -10.28 3.13 -16.25
C THR A 37 -11.41 3.37 -17.26
N PRO A 38 -12.28 4.39 -17.09
CA PRO A 38 -13.39 4.61 -17.98
C PRO A 38 -12.89 5.05 -19.36
N VAL A 39 -13.42 4.36 -20.39
CA VAL A 39 -13.11 4.65 -21.80
C VAL A 39 -14.40 5.01 -22.53
N LYS A 40 -14.45 6.19 -23.13
CA LYS A 40 -15.52 6.55 -24.05
C LYS A 40 -15.24 5.94 -25.41
N VAL A 41 -16.10 4.98 -25.79
CA VAL A 41 -15.97 4.27 -27.06
C VAL A 41 -16.57 5.11 -28.17
N LEU A 42 -15.79 5.40 -29.21
CA LEU A 42 -16.25 6.09 -30.42
C LEU A 42 -16.62 5.11 -31.53
N LYS A 43 -15.91 3.98 -31.58
CA LYS A 43 -16.16 2.92 -32.58
C LYS A 43 -15.86 1.55 -32.01
N SER A 44 -16.76 0.60 -32.20
CA SER A 44 -16.56 -0.80 -31.81
C SER A 44 -17.11 -1.76 -32.86
N THR A 45 -16.59 -2.98 -32.89
CA THR A 45 -17.06 -4.08 -33.74
C THR A 45 -16.85 -5.39 -33.02
N GLY A 46 -17.88 -6.25 -32.94
CA GLY A 46 -17.77 -7.58 -32.34
C GLY A 46 -17.22 -7.58 -30.91
N GLY A 47 -17.58 -6.59 -30.06
CA GLY A 47 -17.08 -6.48 -28.69
C GLY A 47 -15.67 -5.90 -28.57
N ARG A 48 -14.98 -5.56 -29.67
CA ARG A 48 -13.65 -4.90 -29.67
C ARG A 48 -13.81 -3.40 -29.85
N VAL A 49 -13.19 -2.62 -28.99
CA VAL A 49 -13.06 -1.17 -29.12
C VAL A 49 -12.01 -0.89 -30.21
N LEU A 50 -12.44 -0.24 -31.29
CA LEU A 50 -11.56 0.16 -32.40
C LEU A 50 -11.01 1.58 -32.23
N ASN A 51 -11.82 2.48 -31.62
CA ASN A 51 -11.44 3.84 -31.31
C ASN A 51 -12.16 4.33 -30.07
N GLY A 52 -11.45 5.04 -29.22
CA GLY A 52 -11.96 5.61 -27.97
C GLY A 52 -10.90 6.46 -27.27
N PHE A 53 -11.31 7.15 -26.21
CA PHE A 53 -10.40 7.91 -25.37
C PHE A 53 -10.76 7.70 -23.89
N TYR A 54 -9.80 7.92 -23.01
CA TYR A 54 -10.03 7.88 -21.57
C TYR A 54 -10.92 9.05 -21.16
N GLU A 55 -12.10 8.75 -20.60
CA GLU A 55 -13.08 9.75 -20.18
C GLU A 55 -12.66 10.46 -18.90
N ALA A 56 -12.02 9.72 -18.00
CA ALA A 56 -11.47 10.20 -16.74
C ALA A 56 -10.26 9.36 -16.32
N LYS A 57 -9.45 9.89 -15.40
CA LYS A 57 -8.45 9.11 -14.70
C LYS A 57 -9.14 8.16 -13.71
N SER A 58 -8.64 6.95 -13.55
CA SER A 58 -9.07 6.08 -12.45
C SER A 58 -8.79 6.78 -11.12
N THR A 59 -9.70 6.68 -10.17
CA THR A 59 -9.53 7.30 -8.84
C THR A 59 -8.56 6.51 -7.97
N VAL A 60 -8.72 5.17 -7.96
CA VAL A 60 -7.84 4.19 -7.30
C VAL A 60 -7.81 2.91 -8.12
N ASP A 61 -6.90 1.99 -7.80
CA ASP A 61 -6.78 0.73 -8.53
C ASP A 61 -7.84 -0.30 -8.10
N TYR A 62 -8.25 -0.29 -6.83
CA TYR A 62 -9.16 -1.27 -6.26
C TYR A 62 -10.19 -0.63 -5.34
N ASP A 63 -11.43 -1.15 -5.41
CA ASP A 63 -12.49 -0.83 -4.48
C ASP A 63 -13.40 -2.03 -4.22
N GLY A 64 -14.16 -1.97 -3.11
CA GLY A 64 -15.04 -3.07 -2.73
C GLY A 64 -15.65 -2.94 -1.36
N VAL A 65 -16.02 -4.10 -0.79
CA VAL A 65 -16.65 -4.19 0.54
C VAL A 65 -16.00 -5.32 1.36
N TYR A 66 -15.70 -5.01 2.60
CA TYR A 66 -15.22 -5.96 3.61
C TYR A 66 -15.93 -5.70 4.94
N LYS A 67 -16.54 -6.72 5.54
CA LYS A 67 -17.29 -6.64 6.81
C LYS A 67 -18.28 -5.45 6.87
N GLY A 68 -19.02 -5.21 5.78
CA GLY A 68 -20.00 -4.14 5.69
C GLY A 68 -19.44 -2.73 5.52
N ARG A 69 -18.13 -2.57 5.38
CA ARG A 69 -17.46 -1.29 5.13
C ARG A 69 -16.92 -1.22 3.71
N ALA A 70 -17.00 -0.03 3.12
CA ALA A 70 -16.30 0.23 1.86
C ALA A 70 -14.79 0.11 2.04
N VAL A 71 -14.11 -0.46 1.06
CA VAL A 71 -12.65 -0.56 0.98
C VAL A 71 -12.20 0.13 -0.29
N ALA A 72 -11.13 0.90 -0.23
CA ALA A 72 -10.50 1.53 -1.39
C ALA A 72 -8.98 1.56 -1.21
N PHE A 73 -8.22 1.10 -2.19
CA PHE A 73 -6.78 1.12 -2.09
C PHE A 73 -6.06 1.25 -3.42
N GLU A 74 -4.82 1.65 -3.35
CA GLU A 74 -3.90 1.80 -4.47
C GLU A 74 -2.78 0.79 -4.34
N ALA A 75 -2.36 0.18 -5.46
CA ALA A 75 -1.24 -0.73 -5.54
C ALA A 75 -0.05 -0.05 -6.22
N LYS A 76 1.11 -0.11 -5.57
CA LYS A 76 2.35 0.46 -6.10
C LYS A 76 3.49 -0.53 -5.99
N SER A 77 4.42 -0.49 -6.95
CA SER A 77 5.63 -1.30 -6.92
C SER A 77 6.87 -0.40 -7.10
N THR A 78 7.92 -0.69 -6.32
CA THR A 78 9.22 -0.02 -6.44
C THR A 78 10.34 -1.03 -6.59
N GLN A 79 11.39 -0.65 -7.32
CA GLN A 79 12.64 -1.42 -7.43
C GLN A 79 13.71 -1.00 -6.42
N SER A 80 13.47 0.08 -5.69
CA SER A 80 14.36 0.49 -4.62
C SER A 80 14.30 -0.53 -3.49
N LEU A 81 15.44 -0.85 -2.89
CA LEU A 81 15.50 -1.66 -1.67
C LEU A 81 15.39 -0.80 -0.40
N THR A 82 15.58 0.51 -0.54
CA THR A 82 15.81 1.38 0.61
C THR A 82 14.74 2.44 0.84
N ARG A 83 13.92 2.73 -0.18
CA ARG A 83 12.89 3.78 -0.11
C ARG A 83 11.82 3.64 -1.16
N PHE A 84 10.70 4.31 -0.93
CA PHE A 84 9.61 4.52 -1.88
C PHE A 84 9.47 6.01 -2.17
N ASP A 85 9.59 6.42 -3.43
CA ASP A 85 9.49 7.83 -3.82
C ASP A 85 8.03 8.27 -3.91
N LEU A 86 7.68 9.37 -3.22
CA LEU A 86 6.31 9.91 -3.16
C LEU A 86 5.80 10.39 -4.52
N SER A 87 6.68 10.68 -5.47
CA SER A 87 6.32 11.02 -6.86
C SER A 87 5.59 9.88 -7.61
N ASN A 88 5.65 8.65 -7.08
CA ASN A 88 4.89 7.51 -7.64
C ASN A 88 3.39 7.58 -7.30
N ILE A 89 2.97 8.50 -6.45
CA ILE A 89 1.57 8.67 -6.03
C ILE A 89 1.02 9.93 -6.71
N ALA A 90 -0.07 9.78 -7.44
CA ALA A 90 -0.73 10.93 -8.07
C ALA A 90 -1.68 11.62 -7.07
N GLN A 91 -1.74 12.95 -7.13
CA GLN A 91 -2.55 13.75 -6.20
C GLN A 91 -4.02 13.32 -6.18
N HIS A 92 -4.62 13.04 -7.34
CA HIS A 92 -6.02 12.62 -7.42
C HIS A 92 -6.33 11.30 -6.68
N GLN A 93 -5.34 10.41 -6.54
CA GLN A 93 -5.45 9.16 -5.77
C GLN A 93 -5.50 9.46 -4.26
N LEU A 94 -4.61 10.35 -3.80
CA LEU A 94 -4.61 10.83 -2.41
C LEU A 94 -5.91 11.53 -2.05
N ASP A 95 -6.37 12.45 -2.91
CA ASP A 95 -7.60 13.20 -2.70
C ASP A 95 -8.83 12.30 -2.62
N TYR A 96 -8.87 11.25 -3.44
CA TYR A 96 -9.95 10.27 -3.40
C TYR A 96 -9.92 9.48 -2.10
N LEU A 97 -8.76 8.91 -1.73
CA LEU A 97 -8.63 8.10 -0.52
C LEU A 97 -8.92 8.92 0.74
N GLU A 98 -8.47 10.18 0.81
CA GLU A 98 -8.77 11.07 1.94
C GLU A 98 -10.28 11.32 2.08
N LYS A 99 -10.98 11.59 0.96
CA LYS A 99 -12.43 11.78 0.96
C LYS A 99 -13.18 10.51 1.35
N ALA A 100 -12.76 9.37 0.81
CA ALA A 100 -13.39 8.08 1.12
C ALA A 100 -13.19 7.70 2.59
N GLU A 101 -12.00 7.92 3.15
CA GLU A 101 -11.69 7.69 4.57
C GLU A 101 -12.55 8.55 5.49
N LYS A 102 -12.75 9.84 5.17
CA LYS A 102 -13.67 10.75 5.89
C LYS A 102 -15.13 10.26 5.86
N MET A 103 -15.52 9.47 4.86
CA MET A 103 -16.85 8.85 4.75
C MET A 103 -16.91 7.45 5.40
N GLY A 104 -15.86 7.03 6.11
CA GLY A 104 -15.80 5.76 6.84
C GLY A 104 -15.29 4.57 6.06
N ALA A 105 -14.80 4.76 4.83
CA ALA A 105 -14.15 3.70 4.08
C ALA A 105 -12.80 3.31 4.70
N ILE A 106 -12.39 2.07 4.47
CA ILE A 106 -11.07 1.55 4.79
C ILE A 106 -10.14 1.89 3.63
N CYS A 107 -9.15 2.77 3.87
CA CYS A 107 -8.28 3.29 2.83
C CYS A 107 -6.81 3.01 3.14
N PHE A 108 -6.09 2.42 2.17
CA PHE A 108 -4.69 2.06 2.33
C PHE A 108 -3.94 2.01 0.98
N PHE A 109 -2.65 1.80 1.05
CA PHE A 109 -1.79 1.45 -0.08
C PHE A 109 -1.22 0.05 0.13
N LEU A 110 -1.14 -0.74 -0.97
CA LEU A 110 -0.29 -1.91 -1.03
C LEU A 110 0.98 -1.55 -1.79
N ILE A 111 2.12 -1.58 -1.11
CA ILE A 111 3.39 -1.18 -1.69
C ILE A 111 4.35 -2.36 -1.73
N GLU A 112 4.71 -2.76 -2.95
CA GLU A 112 5.66 -3.83 -3.22
C GLU A 112 7.08 -3.26 -3.37
N PHE A 113 8.04 -3.86 -2.68
CA PHE A 113 9.46 -3.76 -2.95
C PHE A 113 9.86 -4.95 -3.80
N SER A 114 9.83 -4.79 -5.12
CA SER A 114 9.87 -5.91 -6.08
C SER A 114 11.20 -6.67 -6.13
N LYS A 115 12.30 -6.11 -5.61
CA LYS A 115 13.60 -6.78 -5.59
C LYS A 115 13.72 -7.83 -4.48
N ASP A 116 13.10 -7.61 -3.35
CA ASP A 116 13.05 -8.54 -2.22
C ASP A 116 11.67 -9.19 -2.04
N GLN A 117 10.74 -8.88 -2.94
CA GLN A 117 9.39 -9.44 -2.99
C GLN A 117 8.58 -9.21 -1.71
N THR A 118 8.86 -8.13 -0.98
CA THR A 118 8.10 -7.76 0.20
C THR A 118 6.97 -6.82 -0.16
N VAL A 119 5.82 -7.01 0.48
CA VAL A 119 4.62 -6.18 0.32
C VAL A 119 4.24 -5.59 1.66
N PHE A 120 3.92 -4.30 1.67
CA PHE A 120 3.41 -3.61 2.85
C PHE A 120 2.01 -3.08 2.60
N LEU A 121 1.11 -3.32 3.55
CA LEU A 121 -0.11 -2.56 3.70
C LEU A 121 0.23 -1.31 4.51
N VAL A 122 -0.05 -0.13 3.97
CA VAL A 122 0.19 1.16 4.64
C VAL A 122 -1.10 1.95 4.67
N PRO A 123 -1.61 2.34 5.84
CA PRO A 123 -2.81 3.19 5.94
C PRO A 123 -2.68 4.46 5.10
N ALA A 124 -3.77 4.88 4.45
CA ALA A 124 -3.76 6.07 3.60
C ALA A 124 -3.36 7.33 4.39
N SER A 125 -3.79 7.44 5.64
CA SER A 125 -3.43 8.54 6.56
C SER A 125 -1.92 8.66 6.80
N VAL A 126 -1.18 7.55 6.85
CA VAL A 126 0.29 7.53 6.95
C VAL A 126 0.92 8.15 5.70
N ILE A 127 0.53 7.67 4.52
CA ILE A 127 1.03 8.20 3.24
C ILE A 127 0.72 9.69 3.11
N GLN A 128 -0.50 10.11 3.44
CA GLN A 128 -0.91 11.53 3.42
C GLN A 128 -0.04 12.38 4.34
N SER A 129 0.35 11.86 5.51
CA SER A 129 1.25 12.56 6.45
C SER A 129 2.63 12.76 5.85
N TYR A 130 3.22 11.74 5.21
CA TYR A 130 4.48 11.87 4.48
C TYR A 130 4.40 12.87 3.34
N VAL A 131 3.31 12.87 2.58
CA VAL A 131 3.09 13.84 1.50
C VAL A 131 3.00 15.26 2.06
N ARG A 132 2.24 15.50 3.13
CA ARG A 132 2.17 16.82 3.80
C ARG A 132 3.56 17.28 4.29
N MET A 133 4.31 16.39 4.96
CA MET A 133 5.68 16.70 5.39
C MET A 133 6.62 16.99 4.22
N SER A 134 6.43 16.30 3.09
CA SER A 134 7.26 16.53 1.91
C SER A 134 7.14 17.95 1.34
N HIS A 135 6.02 18.64 1.57
CA HIS A 135 5.80 20.02 1.13
C HIS A 135 6.44 21.07 2.06
N GLN A 136 6.91 20.68 3.23
CA GLN A 136 7.63 21.58 4.15
C GLN A 136 9.03 21.92 3.61
N PRO A 137 9.63 23.06 4.03
CA PRO A 137 11.02 23.34 3.72
C PRO A 137 11.92 22.17 4.14
N ASN A 138 12.78 21.71 3.24
CA ASN A 138 13.63 20.52 3.41
C ASN A 138 12.90 19.18 3.65
N GLY A 139 11.58 19.11 3.37
CA GLY A 139 10.79 17.90 3.50
C GLY A 139 11.28 16.77 2.59
N LYS A 140 11.44 15.58 3.15
CA LYS A 140 11.83 14.37 2.38
C LYS A 140 10.77 14.02 1.34
N LYS A 141 11.20 13.68 0.13
CA LYS A 141 10.34 13.31 -1.00
C LYS A 141 10.16 11.79 -1.15
N SER A 142 10.55 11.03 -0.14
CA SER A 142 10.46 9.58 -0.12
C SER A 142 10.23 9.08 1.30
N ILE A 143 9.67 7.87 1.41
CA ILE A 143 9.51 7.11 2.65
C ILE A 143 10.65 6.09 2.68
N SER A 144 11.41 6.01 3.78
CA SER A 144 12.47 5.02 3.92
C SER A 144 11.92 3.62 4.14
N ARG A 145 12.67 2.58 3.77
CA ARG A 145 12.27 1.19 4.03
C ARG A 145 12.02 0.93 5.52
N ALA A 146 12.84 1.52 6.38
CA ALA A 146 12.68 1.41 7.83
C ALA A 146 11.36 2.02 8.33
N ASP A 147 10.85 3.06 7.67
CA ASP A 147 9.56 3.64 8.02
C ASP A 147 8.39 2.70 7.69
N PHE A 148 8.52 1.86 6.66
CA PHE A 148 7.52 0.82 6.36
C PHE A 148 7.49 -0.26 7.44
N ASP A 149 8.63 -0.61 8.03
CA ASP A 149 8.70 -1.56 9.15
C ASP A 149 8.05 -0.99 10.43
N ILE A 150 7.88 0.33 10.52
CA ILE A 150 7.29 1.04 11.66
C ILE A 150 5.80 1.30 11.46
N TYR A 151 5.41 1.81 10.30
CA TYR A 151 4.07 2.34 10.03
C TYR A 151 3.23 1.51 9.06
N GLY A 152 3.83 0.48 8.48
CA GLY A 152 3.17 -0.48 7.61
C GLY A 152 3.06 -1.84 8.26
N TYR A 153 2.26 -2.69 7.64
CA TYR A 153 2.12 -4.09 7.99
C TYR A 153 2.76 -4.92 6.88
N LEU A 154 3.75 -5.73 7.22
CA LEU A 154 4.34 -6.66 6.27
C LEU A 154 3.30 -7.73 5.91
N VAL A 155 2.87 -7.71 4.65
CA VAL A 155 1.85 -8.63 4.14
C VAL A 155 2.51 -9.92 3.70
N GLU A 156 2.13 -11.02 4.34
CA GLU A 156 2.64 -12.35 4.05
C GLU A 156 1.71 -13.10 3.08
N GLN A 157 2.28 -14.07 2.40
CA GLN A 157 1.51 -15.09 1.71
C GLN A 157 1.00 -16.11 2.74
N THR A 158 -0.29 -16.48 2.63
CA THR A 158 -0.89 -17.53 3.45
C THR A 158 -1.54 -18.60 2.56
N GLU A 159 -2.12 -19.63 3.17
CA GLU A 159 -2.95 -20.61 2.44
C GLU A 159 -4.20 -19.95 1.85
N ARG A 160 -4.70 -18.87 2.47
CA ARG A 160 -5.89 -18.14 2.01
C ARG A 160 -5.63 -17.28 0.79
N ALA A 161 -4.45 -16.63 0.68
CA ALA A 161 -4.17 -15.74 -0.43
C ALA A 161 -2.66 -15.46 -0.63
N PRO A 162 -2.19 -15.28 -1.88
CA PRO A 162 -0.78 -14.96 -2.15
C PRO A 162 -0.35 -13.57 -1.65
N VAL A 163 -1.28 -12.64 -1.50
CA VAL A 163 -1.10 -11.34 -0.82
C VAL A 163 -2.25 -11.20 0.17
N ASP A 164 -2.07 -11.73 1.37
CA ASP A 164 -3.16 -11.83 2.36
C ASP A 164 -3.28 -10.56 3.22
N TYR A 165 -3.62 -9.46 2.59
CA TYR A 165 -3.68 -8.14 3.22
C TYR A 165 -4.89 -7.95 4.14
N LEU A 166 -5.98 -8.74 3.99
CA LEU A 166 -7.18 -8.59 4.81
C LEU A 166 -6.93 -8.89 6.30
N GLN A 167 -5.95 -9.74 6.63
CA GLN A 167 -5.63 -10.05 8.02
C GLN A 167 -5.14 -8.83 8.82
N TYR A 168 -4.63 -7.79 8.12
CA TYR A 168 -4.09 -6.58 8.75
C TYR A 168 -5.06 -5.38 8.71
N ILE A 169 -6.21 -5.52 8.02
CA ILE A 169 -7.13 -4.39 7.85
C ILE A 169 -7.74 -3.96 9.18
N ASP A 170 -8.12 -4.88 10.04
CA ASP A 170 -8.76 -4.55 11.29
C ASP A 170 -7.81 -3.77 12.22
N ASP A 171 -6.51 -4.08 12.20
CA ASP A 171 -5.47 -3.36 12.93
C ASP A 171 -5.12 -2.02 12.27
N ALA A 172 -5.05 -2.00 10.94
CA ALA A 172 -4.74 -0.79 10.15
C ALA A 172 -5.83 0.29 10.25
N VAL A 173 -7.05 -0.09 10.60
CA VAL A 173 -8.23 0.78 10.72
C VAL A 173 -8.52 1.19 12.15
N ALA A 174 -7.83 0.61 13.15
CA ALA A 174 -7.87 1.18 14.49
C ALA A 174 -7.61 2.69 14.37
N PRO A 175 -8.47 3.55 14.93
CA PRO A 175 -8.36 4.98 14.71
C PRO A 175 -7.00 5.46 15.26
N VAL A 176 -6.03 5.56 14.38
CA VAL A 176 -4.88 6.39 14.62
C VAL A 176 -5.45 7.80 14.54
N VAL A 177 -5.91 8.31 15.68
CA VAL A 177 -6.27 9.72 15.83
C VAL A 177 -4.98 10.48 15.66
N PHE A 178 -4.64 10.79 14.41
CA PHE A 178 -3.57 11.71 14.08
C PHE A 178 -4.03 13.12 14.44
N ASP A 179 -3.86 13.46 15.69
CA ASP A 179 -3.92 14.86 16.11
C ASP A 179 -2.59 15.52 15.68
N GLY A 180 -2.54 15.84 14.36
CA GLY A 180 -1.47 16.62 13.76
C GLY A 180 -0.09 15.95 13.69
N MET A 181 0.87 16.64 13.04
CA MET A 181 2.26 16.22 12.83
C MET A 181 3.04 15.93 14.14
N ILE A 182 2.59 16.47 15.27
CA ILE A 182 3.25 16.32 16.58
C ILE A 182 3.10 14.87 17.09
N GLN A 183 1.93 14.26 16.94
CA GLN A 183 1.69 12.88 17.34
C GLN A 183 2.51 11.90 16.49
N PHE A 184 2.54 12.12 15.17
CA PHE A 184 3.36 11.36 14.24
C PHE A 184 4.85 11.37 14.63
N ASP A 185 5.40 12.54 14.99
CA ASP A 185 6.81 12.70 15.38
C ASP A 185 7.12 12.02 16.72
N GLN A 186 6.18 12.05 17.66
CA GLN A 186 6.30 11.39 18.96
C GLN A 186 6.23 9.85 18.83
N ASP A 187 5.30 9.34 18.04
CA ASP A 187 5.15 7.91 17.81
C ASP A 187 6.34 7.37 17.03
N HIS A 188 6.85 8.12 16.05
CA HIS A 188 8.07 7.78 15.32
C HIS A 188 9.28 7.63 16.24
N LYS A 189 9.50 8.59 17.16
CA LYS A 189 10.58 8.53 18.15
C LYS A 189 10.43 7.34 19.10
N LYS A 190 9.20 7.07 19.56
CA LYS A 190 8.91 5.97 20.49
C LYS A 190 9.18 4.61 19.85
N VAL A 191 8.75 4.42 18.59
CA VAL A 191 8.95 3.16 17.87
C VAL A 191 10.41 2.99 17.45
N ALA A 192 11.09 4.05 17.00
CA ALA A 192 12.52 4.02 16.70
C ALA A 192 13.35 3.61 17.93
N ASN A 193 13.04 4.17 19.10
CA ASN A 193 13.68 3.80 20.36
C ASN A 193 13.43 2.34 20.74
N ASN A 194 12.20 1.81 20.50
CA ASN A 194 11.87 0.41 20.76
C ASN A 194 12.63 -0.53 19.82
N ILE A 195 12.79 -0.18 18.55
CA ILE A 195 13.57 -0.97 17.57
C ILE A 195 15.05 -0.99 17.96
N GLU A 196 15.60 0.16 18.38
CA GLU A 196 17.00 0.25 18.81
C GLU A 196 17.25 -0.58 20.06
N ALA A 197 16.36 -0.51 21.04
CA ALA A 197 16.41 -1.35 22.26
C ALA A 197 16.27 -2.85 21.93
N ALA A 198 15.45 -3.23 20.94
CA ALA A 198 15.31 -4.61 20.49
C ALA A 198 16.57 -5.12 19.78
N LYS A 199 17.20 -4.30 18.94
CA LYS A 199 18.48 -4.60 18.27
C LYS A 199 19.60 -4.80 19.30
N GLU A 200 19.66 -3.95 20.32
CA GLU A 200 20.65 -4.04 21.39
C GLU A 200 20.49 -5.32 22.23
N LYS A 201 19.24 -5.68 22.56
CA LYS A 201 18.94 -6.96 23.24
C LYS A 201 19.36 -8.16 22.39
N MET A 202 19.11 -8.16 21.08
CA MET A 202 19.55 -9.22 20.16
C MET A 202 21.07 -9.30 20.07
N ALA A 203 21.77 -8.18 19.92
CA ALA A 203 23.23 -8.13 19.88
C ALA A 203 23.86 -8.66 21.18
N ASN A 204 23.29 -8.33 22.33
CA ASN A 204 23.75 -8.81 23.63
C ASN A 204 23.48 -10.33 23.81
N LYS A 205 22.36 -10.84 23.29
CA LYS A 205 22.07 -12.29 23.28
C LYS A 205 23.08 -13.04 22.41
N THR A 206 23.39 -12.52 21.22
CA THR A 206 24.39 -13.12 20.32
C THR A 206 25.79 -13.10 20.94
N ARG A 207 26.19 -12.00 21.61
CA ARG A 207 27.49 -11.93 22.31
C ARG A 207 27.59 -12.93 23.48
N LYS A 208 26.49 -13.22 24.18
CA LYS A 208 26.46 -14.24 25.24
C LYS A 208 26.58 -15.64 24.68
N LEU A 209 25.96 -15.95 23.54
CA LEU A 209 26.05 -17.25 22.89
C LEU A 209 27.41 -17.52 22.25
N LEU A 210 28.18 -16.47 21.88
CA LEU A 210 29.55 -16.62 21.35
C LEU A 210 30.62 -16.73 22.44
N LYS A 211 30.27 -16.54 23.72
CA LYS A 211 31.18 -16.63 24.88
C LYS A 211 30.94 -17.88 25.71
N ALA A 212 29.92 -18.71 25.41
CA ALA A 212 29.62 -19.98 25.99
C ALA A 212 30.09 -21.14 25.09
#